data_a2d40fe9b25c48eda846cfd48887b487
#
_entry.id   a2d40fe9b25c48eda846cfd48887b487
#
_cell.length_a   1.000
_cell.length_b   1.000
_cell.length_c   1.000
_cell.angle_alpha   90.00
_cell.angle_beta   90.00
_cell.angle_gamma   90.00
#
_symmetry.space_group_name_H-M   'P 1'
#
loop_
_entity.id
_entity.type
_entity.pdbx_description
1 polymer ?
#
loop_
_entity_poly.entity_id
_entity_poly.type
_entity_poly.pdbx_seq_one_letter_code
_entity_poly.pdbx_strand_id
1 'polypeptide(L)'
;MGGGVFCIHPFSTILNAKSIGANFSCRQNTTIGNKSDERPDERPIIGNNVTLGANVVVIGNIHIGDNVIVGAGSVVVKDVPDNVIVAGNPAKIIRSNNQ
;
A
#
# COMPACT_ATOMS: atom_id res chain seq x y z
N MET A 1 0.83 -8.18 11.42
CA MET A 1 -0.04 -8.17 10.24
C MET A 1 -1.32 -8.92 10.56
N GLY A 2 -2.44 -8.48 9.99
CA GLY A 2 -3.67 -9.24 10.03
C GLY A 2 -3.54 -10.52 9.20
N GLY A 3 -4.54 -11.41 9.26
CA GLY A 3 -4.54 -12.63 8.47
C GLY A 3 -4.67 -12.35 6.97
N GLY A 4 -4.26 -13.29 6.12
CA GLY A 4 -4.48 -13.21 4.70
C GLY A 4 -3.53 -12.34 3.90
N VAL A 5 -2.29 -12.21 4.34
CA VAL A 5 -1.27 -11.54 3.51
C VAL A 5 -0.85 -12.47 2.39
N PHE A 6 -0.91 -11.96 1.16
CA PHE A 6 -0.56 -12.74 -0.02
C PHE A 6 0.22 -11.89 -1.02
N CYS A 7 1.44 -12.31 -1.33
CA CYS A 7 2.29 -11.64 -2.31
C CYS A 7 2.64 -12.60 -3.44
N ILE A 8 2.31 -12.21 -4.68
CA ILE A 8 2.63 -12.98 -5.87
C ILE A 8 3.99 -12.52 -6.39
N HIS A 9 4.91 -13.47 -6.56
CA HIS A 9 6.28 -13.18 -7.03
C HIS A 9 7.00 -12.17 -6.13
N PRO A 10 7.25 -12.51 -4.84
CA PRO A 10 7.72 -11.53 -3.84
C PRO A 10 9.20 -11.17 -3.94
N PHE A 11 9.76 -11.09 -5.14
CA PHE A 11 11.13 -10.66 -5.35
C PHE A 11 11.28 -9.18 -5.02
N SER A 12 12.30 -8.83 -4.26
CA SER A 12 12.60 -7.46 -3.87
C SER A 12 11.42 -6.75 -3.19
N THR A 13 10.64 -7.49 -2.43
CA THR A 13 9.46 -6.93 -1.73
C THR A 13 9.84 -6.62 -0.28
N ILE A 14 9.56 -5.38 0.13
CA ILE A 14 9.83 -4.90 1.49
C ILE A 14 8.50 -4.44 2.09
N LEU A 15 8.06 -5.08 3.17
CA LEU A 15 6.80 -4.78 3.82
C LEU A 15 7.05 -4.24 5.24
N ASN A 16 7.47 -3.00 5.34
CA ASN A 16 7.75 -2.33 6.60
C ASN A 16 6.63 -1.34 6.95
N ALA A 17 5.43 -1.86 7.10
CA ALA A 17 4.27 -1.08 7.52
C ALA A 17 4.14 -1.11 9.04
N LYS A 18 3.49 -0.10 9.61
CA LYS A 18 3.15 -0.08 11.03
C LYS A 18 2.10 -1.14 11.33
N SER A 19 1.12 -1.29 10.45
CA SER A 19 0.18 -2.39 10.49
C SER A 19 -0.38 -2.65 9.10
N ILE A 20 -0.77 -3.90 8.86
CA ILE A 20 -1.44 -4.33 7.62
C ILE A 20 -2.66 -5.13 8.06
N GLY A 21 -3.83 -4.74 7.55
CA GLY A 21 -5.08 -5.42 7.84
C GLY A 21 -5.20 -6.78 7.18
N ALA A 22 -6.40 -7.35 7.20
CA ALA A 22 -6.69 -8.66 6.63
C ALA A 22 -6.77 -8.59 5.09
N ASN A 23 -6.49 -9.73 4.42
CA ASN A 23 -6.64 -9.89 2.97
C ASN A 23 -5.82 -8.90 2.15
N PHE A 24 -4.62 -8.62 2.62
CA PHE A 24 -3.67 -7.81 1.87
C PHE A 24 -3.00 -8.64 0.79
N SER A 25 -2.88 -8.10 -0.41
CA SER A 25 -2.09 -8.73 -1.47
C SER A 25 -1.20 -7.73 -2.17
N CYS A 26 -0.06 -8.19 -2.63
CA CYS A 26 0.89 -7.38 -3.37
C CYS A 26 1.63 -8.26 -4.40
N ARG A 27 2.29 -7.58 -5.33
CA ARG A 27 3.12 -8.25 -6.33
C ARG A 27 4.59 -7.89 -6.09
N GLN A 28 5.47 -8.33 -6.99
CA GLN A 28 6.91 -8.16 -6.85
C GLN A 28 7.33 -6.69 -6.80
N ASN A 29 8.47 -6.42 -6.18
CA ASN A 29 9.09 -5.10 -6.09
C ASN A 29 8.23 -4.06 -5.37
N THR A 30 7.36 -4.51 -4.46
CA THR A 30 6.57 -3.61 -3.63
C THR A 30 7.41 -3.15 -2.45
N THR A 31 7.39 -1.85 -2.19
CA THR A 31 8.10 -1.26 -1.05
C THR A 31 7.12 -0.49 -0.19
N ILE A 32 6.99 -0.89 1.07
CA ILE A 32 6.24 -0.17 2.09
C ILE A 32 7.22 0.17 3.21
N GLY A 33 7.33 1.44 3.55
CA GLY A 33 8.28 1.80 4.59
C GLY A 33 8.16 3.24 5.07
N ASN A 34 9.06 3.58 5.98
CA ASN A 34 9.18 4.94 6.50
C ASN A 34 9.88 5.84 5.50
N LYS A 35 9.60 7.13 5.58
CA LYS A 35 10.17 8.13 4.67
C LYS A 35 11.63 8.43 5.00
N SER A 36 12.02 8.33 6.27
CA SER A 36 13.35 8.71 6.72
C SER A 36 13.78 7.81 7.88
N ASP A 37 15.07 7.47 7.91
CA ASP A 37 15.63 6.70 9.03
C ASP A 37 15.58 7.44 10.35
N GLU A 38 15.44 8.75 10.32
CA GLU A 38 15.31 9.57 11.52
C GLU A 38 13.93 9.42 12.18
N ARG A 39 12.96 8.88 11.44
CA ARG A 39 11.56 8.73 11.91
C ARG A 39 11.07 7.32 11.64
N PRO A 40 11.64 6.31 12.29
CA PRO A 40 11.31 4.92 11.99
C PRO A 40 9.87 4.52 12.34
N ASP A 41 9.19 5.31 13.20
CA ASP A 41 7.80 5.03 13.57
C ASP A 41 6.80 5.60 12.57
N GLU A 42 7.23 6.45 11.66
CA GLU A 42 6.37 7.05 10.64
C GLU A 42 6.24 6.12 9.44
N ARG A 43 5.59 4.99 9.66
CA ARG A 43 5.37 3.95 8.67
C ARG A 43 3.90 3.88 8.29
N PRO A 44 3.58 3.43 7.05
CA PRO A 44 2.20 3.34 6.63
C PRO A 44 1.36 2.38 7.46
N ILE A 45 0.08 2.74 7.60
CA ILE A 45 -0.96 1.86 8.13
C ILE A 45 -1.83 1.46 6.95
N ILE A 46 -1.96 0.15 6.73
CA ILE A 46 -2.71 -0.40 5.60
C ILE A 46 -3.99 -1.02 6.13
N GLY A 47 -5.12 -0.65 5.56
CA GLY A 47 -6.42 -1.20 5.95
C GLY A 47 -6.66 -2.63 5.46
N ASN A 48 -7.92 -3.05 5.46
CA ASN A 48 -8.32 -4.39 5.04
C ASN A 48 -8.58 -4.43 3.54
N ASN A 49 -8.37 -5.60 2.92
CA ASN A 49 -8.70 -5.84 1.51
C ASN A 49 -8.00 -4.85 0.57
N VAL A 50 -6.71 -4.59 0.83
CA VAL A 50 -5.89 -3.71 0.01
C VAL A 50 -5.09 -4.55 -0.97
N THR A 51 -5.09 -4.15 -2.23
CA THR A 51 -4.32 -4.81 -3.30
C THR A 51 -3.33 -3.82 -3.90
N LEU A 52 -2.06 -4.19 -3.91
CA LEU A 52 -0.99 -3.40 -4.54
C LEU A 52 -0.51 -4.12 -5.80
N GLY A 53 -0.43 -3.39 -6.90
CA GLY A 53 0.19 -3.89 -8.13
C GLY A 53 1.70 -4.05 -7.98
N ALA A 54 2.38 -4.44 -9.04
CA ALA A 54 3.83 -4.56 -9.05
C ALA A 54 4.50 -3.20 -9.01
N ASN A 55 5.70 -3.14 -8.43
CA ASN A 55 6.53 -1.94 -8.39
C ASN A 55 5.85 -0.75 -7.71
N VAL A 56 5.00 -1.00 -6.71
CA VAL A 56 4.33 0.04 -5.93
C VAL A 56 5.23 0.46 -4.77
N VAL A 57 5.28 1.76 -4.53
CA VAL A 57 6.00 2.33 -3.38
C VAL A 57 5.00 3.05 -2.49
N VAL A 58 4.95 2.67 -1.21
CA VAL A 58 4.09 3.31 -0.20
C VAL A 58 4.99 3.73 0.95
N ILE A 59 5.18 5.01 1.12
CA ILE A 59 6.11 5.50 2.14
C ILE A 59 5.56 6.67 2.92
N GLY A 60 5.96 6.74 4.19
CA GLY A 60 5.65 7.85 5.07
C GLY A 60 4.59 7.51 6.10
N ASN A 61 4.26 8.52 6.90
CA ASN A 61 3.23 8.41 7.94
C ASN A 61 1.85 8.61 7.33
N ILE A 62 1.40 7.62 6.58
CA ILE A 62 0.14 7.68 5.85
C ILE A 62 -0.75 6.49 6.18
N HIS A 63 -2.02 6.62 5.86
CA HIS A 63 -3.03 5.60 6.06
C HIS A 63 -3.70 5.27 4.73
N ILE A 64 -3.66 4.02 4.32
CA ILE A 64 -4.43 3.51 3.20
C ILE A 64 -5.66 2.83 3.77
N GLY A 65 -6.83 3.28 3.33
CA GLY A 65 -8.12 2.78 3.83
C GLY A 65 -8.43 1.36 3.38
N ASP A 66 -9.66 0.93 3.62
CA ASP A 66 -10.12 -0.42 3.28
C ASP A 66 -10.56 -0.47 1.81
N ASN A 67 -10.46 -1.65 1.21
CA ASN A 67 -10.95 -1.91 -0.16
C ASN A 67 -10.30 -0.97 -1.18
N VAL A 68 -8.98 -0.79 -1.07
CA VAL A 68 -8.21 0.06 -1.97
C VAL A 68 -7.41 -0.79 -2.93
N ILE A 69 -7.39 -0.38 -4.19
CA ILE A 69 -6.52 -0.96 -5.21
C ILE A 69 -5.52 0.09 -5.65
N VAL A 70 -4.24 -0.25 -5.60
CA VAL A 70 -3.16 0.63 -6.06
C VAL A 70 -2.57 0.04 -7.34
N GLY A 71 -2.64 0.79 -8.43
CA GLY A 71 -2.15 0.35 -9.72
C GLY A 71 -0.63 0.17 -9.75
N ALA A 72 -0.15 -0.68 -10.65
CA ALA A 72 1.28 -0.97 -10.79
C ALA A 72 2.09 0.30 -11.05
N GLY A 73 3.29 0.36 -10.48
CA GLY A 73 4.20 1.49 -10.68
C GLY A 73 3.83 2.75 -9.91
N SER A 74 2.81 2.71 -9.06
CA SER A 74 2.35 3.89 -8.32
C SER A 74 3.25 4.22 -7.14
N VAL A 75 3.31 5.50 -6.80
CA VAL A 75 4.02 5.98 -5.61
C VAL A 75 3.02 6.68 -4.70
N VAL A 76 2.71 6.09 -3.55
CA VAL A 76 1.72 6.59 -2.60
C VAL A 76 2.45 7.28 -1.45
N VAL A 77 2.24 8.57 -1.30
CA VAL A 77 2.89 9.40 -0.28
C VAL A 77 1.89 10.22 0.54
N LYS A 78 0.58 10.02 0.31
CA LYS A 78 -0.50 10.69 1.03
C LYS A 78 -1.57 9.68 1.39
N ASP A 79 -2.42 10.04 2.37
CA ASP A 79 -3.53 9.19 2.80
C ASP A 79 -4.45 8.86 1.63
N VAL A 80 -4.97 7.64 1.66
CA VAL A 80 -5.90 7.15 0.65
C VAL A 80 -7.19 6.75 1.35
N PRO A 81 -8.34 7.31 0.94
CA PRO A 81 -9.62 6.96 1.56
C PRO A 81 -10.07 5.54 1.21
N ASP A 82 -11.12 5.08 1.87
CA ASP A 82 -11.68 3.76 1.61
C ASP A 82 -12.32 3.67 0.22
N ASN A 83 -12.37 2.47 -0.32
CA ASN A 83 -13.16 2.13 -1.52
C ASN A 83 -12.79 2.95 -2.74
N VAL A 84 -11.49 3.08 -3.01
CA VAL A 84 -11.02 3.79 -4.20
C VAL A 84 -9.92 2.99 -4.92
N ILE A 85 -9.71 3.34 -6.17
CA ILE A 85 -8.59 2.87 -6.98
C ILE A 85 -7.69 4.07 -7.23
N VAL A 86 -6.42 3.94 -6.90
CA VAL A 86 -5.42 4.99 -7.11
C VAL A 86 -4.31 4.50 -8.03
N ALA A 87 -3.68 5.42 -8.74
CA ALA A 87 -2.52 5.11 -9.57
C ALA A 87 -1.71 6.36 -9.89
N GLY A 88 -0.48 6.16 -10.29
CA GLY A 88 0.40 7.22 -10.74
C GLY A 88 1.51 7.56 -9.76
N ASN A 89 2.33 8.53 -10.14
CA ASN A 89 3.42 9.05 -9.33
C ASN A 89 3.39 10.58 -9.35
N PRO A 90 2.90 11.25 -8.28
CA PRO A 90 2.28 10.66 -7.10
C PRO A 90 0.92 10.04 -7.42
N ALA A 91 0.53 9.04 -6.64
CA ALA A 91 -0.73 8.35 -6.85
C ALA A 91 -1.92 9.28 -6.62
N LYS A 92 -2.92 9.16 -7.50
CA LYS A 92 -4.16 9.93 -7.42
C LYS A 92 -5.34 9.00 -7.57
N ILE A 93 -6.49 9.40 -7.03
CA ILE A 93 -7.71 8.63 -7.13
C ILE A 93 -8.16 8.63 -8.60
N ILE A 94 -8.32 7.43 -9.16
CA ILE A 94 -8.82 7.26 -10.51
C ILE A 94 -10.33 7.13 -10.51
N ARG A 95 -10.86 6.32 -9.58
CA ARG A 95 -12.29 6.07 -9.47
C ARG A 95 -12.61 5.34 -8.18
N SER A 96 -13.90 5.18 -7.88
CA SER A 96 -14.36 4.37 -6.76
C SER A 96 -14.14 2.89 -7.03
N ASN A 97 -13.85 2.14 -5.97
CA ASN A 97 -13.78 0.68 -6.01
C ASN A 97 -15.07 0.13 -5.41
N ASN A 98 -16.13 0.19 -6.17
CA ASN A 98 -17.45 -0.30 -5.74
C ASN A 98 -17.54 -1.79 -6.03
N GLN A 99 -17.59 -2.55 -4.96
CA GLN A 99 -17.78 -3.99 -5.06
C GLN A 99 -19.01 -4.42 -4.31
#